data_3cc6359e12e9172d362a34a0ec1e9804
#
_entry.id   3cc6359e12e9172d362a34a0ec1e9804
#
_cell.length_a   1.000
_cell.length_b   1.000
_cell.length_c   1.000
_cell.angle_alpha   90.00
_cell.angle_beta   90.00
_cell.angle_gamma   90.00
#
_symmetry.space_group_name_H-M   'P 1'
#
loop_
_entity.id
_entity.type
_entity.pdbx_description
1 polymer ?
#
loop_
_entity_poly.entity_id
_entity_poly.type
_entity_poly.pdbx_seq_one_letter_code
_entity_poly.pdbx_strand_id
1 'polypeptide(L)'
;MSAINLQKNMLEKVAVALGDDLIQSMVFVGGCTTGLLVTDEFTKEQIRYTDDVDLIVDIIGYAAWTDLQEQLKVKGFSIDMGEEVMCRMILDNLKVDFMPIDEQALGFTNIWYKDAVATAQDYALTDTLTIKLITPEYFVATKLEAYLGRGKGDALSSHDIEDLLNIFDGRASIVDDIASASEDLRNYISDQLKSLMADGNFEYAVQATARNDADREQLIFERIEGCINHD
;
A
#
# COMPACT_ATOMS: atom_id res chain seq x y z
N MET A 1 -19.24 -7.01 -10.78
CA MET A 1 -17.86 -6.55 -11.08
C MET A 1 -17.05 -6.95 -9.87
N SER A 2 -15.88 -7.56 -10.03
CA SER A 2 -15.03 -7.93 -8.90
C SER A 2 -14.42 -6.69 -8.22
N ALA A 3 -14.00 -6.80 -6.94
CA ALA A 3 -13.35 -5.70 -6.22
C ALA A 3 -12.13 -5.16 -6.99
N ILE A 4 -11.29 -6.05 -7.53
CA ILE A 4 -10.12 -5.69 -8.35
C ILE A 4 -10.49 -4.83 -9.56
N ASN A 5 -11.55 -5.18 -10.29
CA ASN A 5 -11.95 -4.40 -11.46
C ASN A 5 -12.43 -3.00 -11.07
N LEU A 6 -13.12 -2.88 -9.93
CA LEU A 6 -13.51 -1.57 -9.38
C LEU A 6 -12.27 -0.76 -8.98
N GLN A 7 -11.32 -1.38 -8.29
CA GLN A 7 -10.06 -0.75 -7.87
C GLN A 7 -9.22 -0.32 -9.09
N LYS A 8 -9.09 -1.17 -10.12
CA LYS A 8 -8.41 -0.78 -11.37
C LYS A 8 -9.05 0.44 -12.02
N ASN A 9 -10.40 0.50 -12.07
CA ASN A 9 -11.10 1.67 -12.61
C ASN A 9 -10.84 2.94 -11.77
N MET A 10 -10.73 2.81 -10.44
CA MET A 10 -10.39 3.93 -9.57
C MET A 10 -8.97 4.43 -9.84
N LEU A 11 -7.98 3.50 -9.93
CA LEU A 11 -6.59 3.83 -10.25
C LEU A 11 -6.49 4.50 -11.63
N GLU A 12 -7.17 3.97 -12.65
CA GLU A 12 -7.21 4.54 -14.00
C GLU A 12 -7.80 5.95 -13.99
N LYS A 13 -8.92 6.16 -13.28
CA LYS A 13 -9.56 7.47 -13.16
C LYS A 13 -8.62 8.51 -12.55
N VAL A 14 -7.93 8.16 -11.46
CA VAL A 14 -6.96 9.05 -10.82
C VAL A 14 -5.77 9.31 -11.74
N ALA A 15 -5.19 8.27 -12.35
CA ALA A 15 -4.06 8.40 -13.24
C ALA A 15 -4.36 9.29 -14.46
N VAL A 16 -5.53 9.15 -15.07
CA VAL A 16 -5.98 10.01 -16.18
C VAL A 16 -6.15 11.45 -15.72
N ALA A 17 -6.74 11.68 -14.54
CA ALA A 17 -6.95 13.04 -14.01
C ALA A 17 -5.61 13.74 -13.70
N LEU A 18 -4.62 13.02 -13.17
CA LEU A 18 -3.28 13.55 -12.92
C LEU A 18 -2.59 14.02 -14.22
N GLY A 19 -2.80 13.29 -15.30
CA GLY A 19 -2.15 13.57 -16.59
C GLY A 19 -0.64 13.30 -16.59
N ASP A 20 -0.01 13.43 -17.74
CA ASP A 20 1.40 13.07 -17.96
C ASP A 20 2.39 13.89 -17.13
N ASP A 21 2.01 15.08 -16.70
CA ASP A 21 2.83 16.01 -15.92
C ASP A 21 2.95 15.62 -14.44
N LEU A 22 1.91 15.08 -13.82
CA LEU A 22 1.93 14.73 -12.39
C LEU A 22 2.09 13.23 -12.14
N ILE A 23 1.60 12.37 -13.03
CA ILE A 23 1.56 10.92 -12.79
C ILE A 23 2.96 10.31 -12.55
N GLN A 24 4.00 10.87 -13.19
CA GLN A 24 5.37 10.36 -13.07
C GLN A 24 6.08 10.77 -11.77
N SER A 25 5.54 11.76 -11.06
CA SER A 25 6.05 12.25 -9.77
C SER A 25 5.34 11.62 -8.57
N MET A 26 4.41 10.69 -8.79
CA MET A 26 3.59 10.08 -7.75
C MET A 26 3.65 8.57 -7.82
N VAL A 27 3.65 7.91 -6.66
CA VAL A 27 3.69 6.45 -6.55
C VAL A 27 2.38 5.95 -5.99
N PHE A 28 1.71 5.08 -6.73
CA PHE A 28 0.49 4.42 -6.30
C PHE A 28 0.80 3.35 -5.25
N VAL A 29 0.09 3.40 -4.12
CA VAL A 29 0.28 2.55 -2.95
C VAL A 29 -1.07 2.18 -2.31
N GLY A 30 -1.06 1.65 -1.11
CA GLY A 30 -2.26 1.41 -0.29
C GLY A 30 -3.10 0.22 -0.74
N GLY A 31 -4.25 0.05 -0.08
CA GLY A 31 -5.13 -1.10 -0.28
C GLY A 31 -5.64 -1.27 -1.71
N CYS A 32 -5.81 -0.17 -2.44
CA CYS A 32 -6.26 -0.18 -3.84
C CYS A 32 -5.26 -0.85 -4.79
N THR A 33 -3.98 -0.92 -4.42
CA THR A 33 -2.91 -1.53 -5.22
C THR A 33 -2.62 -2.99 -4.88
N THR A 34 -3.17 -3.53 -3.79
CA THR A 34 -2.91 -4.91 -3.34
C THR A 34 -3.13 -5.92 -4.47
N GLY A 35 -4.23 -5.78 -5.23
CA GLY A 35 -4.55 -6.66 -6.35
C GLY A 35 -3.60 -6.59 -7.55
N LEU A 36 -2.80 -5.52 -7.67
CA LEU A 36 -1.77 -5.40 -8.71
C LEU A 36 -0.48 -6.13 -8.33
N LEU A 37 -0.23 -6.30 -7.02
CA LEU A 37 0.97 -6.94 -6.48
C LEU A 37 0.81 -8.45 -6.28
N VAL A 38 -0.41 -8.92 -6.09
CA VAL A 38 -0.76 -10.35 -5.97
C VAL A 38 -0.72 -11.03 -7.33
N THR A 39 -0.16 -12.23 -7.40
CA THR A 39 -0.04 -13.04 -8.64
C THR A 39 -0.98 -14.25 -8.68
N ASP A 40 -1.43 -14.74 -7.51
CA ASP A 40 -2.37 -15.86 -7.39
C ASP A 40 -3.80 -15.40 -7.67
N GLU A 41 -4.49 -16.04 -8.61
CA GLU A 41 -5.84 -15.63 -9.02
C GLU A 41 -6.89 -15.88 -7.93
N PHE A 42 -6.72 -16.93 -7.11
CA PHE A 42 -7.65 -17.19 -6.01
C PHE A 42 -7.56 -16.06 -4.97
N THR A 43 -6.36 -15.66 -4.56
CA THR A 43 -6.17 -14.56 -3.61
C THR A 43 -6.70 -13.24 -4.19
N LYS A 44 -6.50 -12.98 -5.48
CA LYS A 44 -7.05 -11.79 -6.15
C LYS A 44 -8.57 -11.69 -5.98
N GLU A 45 -9.30 -12.79 -6.09
CA GLU A 45 -10.76 -12.80 -5.93
C GLU A 45 -11.21 -12.50 -4.50
N GLN A 46 -10.29 -12.66 -3.52
CA GLN A 46 -10.56 -12.50 -2.10
C GLN A 46 -10.21 -11.10 -1.55
N ILE A 47 -9.48 -10.31 -2.32
CA ILE A 47 -9.05 -8.96 -1.90
C ILE A 47 -10.27 -8.10 -1.60
N ARG A 48 -10.24 -7.46 -0.42
CA ARG A 48 -11.30 -6.55 0.00
C ARG A 48 -11.42 -5.36 -0.94
N TYR A 49 -12.61 -4.81 -1.01
CA TYR A 49 -12.84 -3.52 -1.65
C TYR A 49 -12.33 -2.39 -0.73
N THR A 50 -11.69 -1.37 -1.33
CA THR A 50 -11.42 -0.07 -0.69
C THR A 50 -12.08 1.05 -1.51
N ASP A 51 -12.43 2.17 -0.87
CA ASP A 51 -13.12 3.31 -1.49
C ASP A 51 -12.20 4.53 -1.71
N ASP A 52 -10.90 4.34 -1.46
CA ASP A 52 -9.86 5.36 -1.62
C ASP A 52 -8.72 4.89 -2.52
N VAL A 53 -7.96 5.85 -3.02
CA VAL A 53 -6.69 5.66 -3.73
C VAL A 53 -5.60 6.42 -3.00
N ASP A 54 -4.53 5.73 -2.66
CA ASP A 54 -3.39 6.30 -1.94
C ASP A 54 -2.23 6.55 -2.91
N LEU A 55 -1.61 7.71 -2.79
CA LEU A 55 -0.45 8.13 -3.57
C LEU A 55 0.64 8.67 -2.64
N ILE A 56 1.88 8.23 -2.82
CA ILE A 56 3.03 8.92 -2.23
C ILE A 56 3.46 10.03 -3.16
N VAL A 57 3.70 11.22 -2.60
CA VAL A 57 4.13 12.40 -3.33
C VAL A 57 5.49 12.88 -2.81
N ASP A 58 6.44 13.09 -3.74
CA ASP A 58 7.80 13.56 -3.40
C ASP A 58 7.78 15.08 -3.21
N ILE A 59 7.27 15.52 -2.07
CA ILE A 59 7.21 16.93 -1.68
C ILE A 59 7.83 17.13 -0.30
N ILE A 60 8.47 18.29 -0.11
CA ILE A 60 9.12 18.70 1.13
C ILE A 60 8.52 20.02 1.62
N GLY A 61 8.00 19.98 2.85
CA GLY A 61 7.44 21.13 3.54
C GLY A 61 6.06 21.59 3.08
N TYR A 62 5.45 22.45 3.89
CA TYR A 62 4.06 22.89 3.70
C TYR A 62 3.83 23.72 2.43
N ALA A 63 4.83 24.52 2.01
CA ALA A 63 4.70 25.35 0.80
C ALA A 63 4.54 24.47 -0.46
N ALA A 64 5.34 23.41 -0.59
CA ALA A 64 5.25 22.49 -1.70
C ALA A 64 3.91 21.71 -1.70
N TRP A 65 3.38 21.40 -0.52
CA TRP A 65 2.04 20.82 -0.39
C TRP A 65 0.95 21.77 -0.92
N THR A 66 1.02 23.06 -0.55
CA THR A 66 0.05 24.06 -1.03
C THR A 66 0.11 24.21 -2.55
N ASP A 67 1.32 24.26 -3.13
CA ASP A 67 1.51 24.35 -4.58
C ASP A 67 0.95 23.10 -5.31
N LEU A 68 1.16 21.91 -4.74
CA LEU A 68 0.59 20.67 -5.28
C LEU A 68 -0.94 20.70 -5.24
N GLN A 69 -1.54 21.14 -4.13
CA GLN A 69 -2.99 21.26 -4.02
C GLN A 69 -3.59 22.18 -5.10
N GLU A 70 -2.94 23.31 -5.42
CA GLU A 70 -3.40 24.20 -6.49
C GLU A 70 -3.31 23.52 -7.87
N GLN A 71 -2.25 22.76 -8.15
CA GLN A 71 -2.14 21.98 -9.38
C GLN A 71 -3.22 20.90 -9.47
N LEU A 72 -3.49 20.18 -8.38
CA LEU A 72 -4.52 19.15 -8.31
C LEU A 72 -5.94 19.74 -8.50
N LYS A 73 -6.21 20.94 -7.98
CA LYS A 73 -7.48 21.63 -8.22
C LYS A 73 -7.71 21.92 -9.72
N VAL A 74 -6.67 22.32 -10.44
CA VAL A 74 -6.76 22.51 -11.90
C VAL A 74 -7.07 21.20 -12.63
N LYS A 75 -6.65 20.05 -12.07
CA LYS A 75 -6.91 18.70 -12.58
C LYS A 75 -8.29 18.14 -12.18
N GLY A 76 -9.10 18.91 -11.45
CA GLY A 76 -10.44 18.51 -11.04
C GLY A 76 -10.56 17.90 -9.66
N PHE A 77 -9.45 17.83 -8.89
CA PHE A 77 -9.51 17.45 -7.48
C PHE A 77 -10.03 18.62 -6.63
N SER A 78 -10.77 18.31 -5.59
CA SER A 78 -11.32 19.31 -4.66
C SER A 78 -11.03 18.93 -3.20
N ILE A 79 -11.00 19.94 -2.33
CA ILE A 79 -10.91 19.74 -0.89
C ILE A 79 -12.33 19.64 -0.35
N ASP A 80 -12.62 18.56 0.39
CA ASP A 80 -13.85 18.47 1.17
C ASP A 80 -13.60 19.00 2.58
N MET A 81 -14.28 20.10 2.93
CA MET A 81 -14.16 20.72 4.25
C MET A 81 -14.74 19.88 5.39
N GLY A 82 -15.48 18.81 5.07
CA GLY A 82 -16.01 17.86 6.05
C GLY A 82 -15.06 16.69 6.34
N GLU A 83 -13.99 16.52 5.57
CA GLU A 83 -12.98 15.47 5.79
C GLU A 83 -11.93 15.94 6.81
N GLU A 84 -11.61 15.07 7.77
CA GLU A 84 -10.59 15.32 8.79
C GLU A 84 -9.17 14.97 8.31
N VAL A 85 -9.06 14.20 7.22
CA VAL A 85 -7.78 13.71 6.67
C VAL A 85 -7.12 14.79 5.82
N MET A 86 -6.03 15.37 6.32
CA MET A 86 -5.37 16.54 5.69
C MET A 86 -4.77 16.27 4.30
N CYS A 87 -4.37 15.04 4.02
CA CYS A 87 -3.79 14.64 2.73
C CYS A 87 -4.87 14.28 1.69
N ARG A 88 -6.16 14.26 2.08
CA ARG A 88 -7.27 13.81 1.24
C ARG A 88 -7.79 14.91 0.33
N MET A 89 -7.96 14.54 -0.94
CA MET A 89 -8.72 15.31 -1.92
C MET A 89 -9.77 14.42 -2.57
N ILE A 90 -10.78 15.03 -3.17
CA ILE A 90 -11.90 14.35 -3.81
C ILE A 90 -11.85 14.58 -5.32
N LEU A 91 -11.84 13.48 -6.08
CA LEU A 91 -12.04 13.49 -7.54
C LEU A 91 -13.44 12.96 -7.85
N ASP A 92 -14.38 13.84 -8.18
CA ASP A 92 -15.84 13.57 -8.20
C ASP A 92 -16.31 13.03 -6.83
N ASN A 93 -16.50 11.71 -6.69
CA ASN A 93 -16.88 11.05 -5.43
C ASN A 93 -15.79 10.10 -4.92
N LEU A 94 -14.60 10.11 -5.53
CA LEU A 94 -13.49 9.23 -5.17
C LEU A 94 -12.57 9.95 -4.20
N LYS A 95 -12.28 9.33 -3.06
CA LYS A 95 -11.27 9.79 -2.10
C LYS A 95 -9.88 9.48 -2.62
N VAL A 96 -9.00 10.46 -2.59
CA VAL A 96 -7.60 10.31 -3.03
C VAL A 96 -6.69 10.93 -1.99
N ASP A 97 -5.84 10.12 -1.39
CA ASP A 97 -4.91 10.53 -0.34
C ASP A 97 -3.51 10.76 -0.93
N PHE A 98 -3.03 12.00 -0.86
CA PHE A 98 -1.70 12.40 -1.32
C PHE A 98 -0.75 12.49 -0.13
N MET A 99 0.00 11.42 0.13
CA MET A 99 0.84 11.28 1.32
C MET A 99 2.26 11.76 1.05
N PRO A 100 2.73 12.82 1.76
CA PRO A 100 4.07 13.36 1.53
C PRO A 100 5.16 12.45 2.10
N ILE A 101 6.36 12.52 1.50
CA ILE A 101 7.56 11.86 2.04
C ILE A 101 8.16 12.58 3.25
N ASP A 102 7.72 13.81 3.53
CA ASP A 102 8.23 14.67 4.59
C ASP A 102 7.14 15.04 5.59
N GLU A 103 7.37 14.75 6.88
CA GLU A 103 6.43 15.05 7.95
C GLU A 103 6.18 16.57 8.12
N GLN A 104 7.12 17.43 7.72
CA GLN A 104 6.96 18.88 7.79
C GLN A 104 5.87 19.41 6.85
N ALA A 105 5.45 18.62 5.87
CA ALA A 105 4.37 18.99 4.96
C ALA A 105 3.00 18.97 5.67
N LEU A 106 2.69 17.91 6.40
CA LEU A 106 1.38 17.67 7.01
C LEU A 106 1.41 17.19 8.47
N GLY A 107 2.59 17.10 9.09
CA GLY A 107 2.75 16.63 10.47
C GLY A 107 2.78 15.11 10.62
N PHE A 108 2.82 14.35 9.53
CA PHE A 108 2.97 12.90 9.50
C PHE A 108 3.65 12.44 8.22
N THR A 109 4.27 11.29 8.27
CA THR A 109 4.76 10.53 7.11
C THR A 109 4.95 9.07 7.52
N ASN A 110 5.24 8.21 6.56
CA ASN A 110 5.70 6.86 6.80
C ASN A 110 7.21 6.83 6.50
N ILE A 111 8.00 6.25 7.39
CA ILE A 111 9.47 6.27 7.31
C ILE A 111 10.02 5.65 6.00
N TRP A 112 9.23 4.80 5.34
CA TRP A 112 9.59 4.09 4.11
C TRP A 112 9.15 4.81 2.82
N TYR A 113 8.37 5.90 2.91
CA TYR A 113 7.84 6.56 1.72
C TYR A 113 8.92 7.09 0.78
N LYS A 114 9.99 7.65 1.33
CA LYS A 114 11.10 8.19 0.52
C LYS A 114 11.78 7.12 -0.32
N ASP A 115 12.08 5.98 0.29
CA ASP A 115 12.73 4.87 -0.40
C ASP A 115 11.76 4.14 -1.35
N ALA A 116 10.49 4.04 -0.96
CA ALA A 116 9.43 3.52 -1.83
C ALA A 116 9.29 4.34 -3.13
N VAL A 117 9.39 5.67 -3.06
CA VAL A 117 9.40 6.54 -4.25
C VAL A 117 10.64 6.28 -5.11
N ALA A 118 11.82 6.16 -4.48
CA ALA A 118 13.07 5.94 -5.19
C ALA A 118 13.16 4.60 -5.93
N THR A 119 12.40 3.59 -5.46
CA THR A 119 12.43 2.21 -5.98
C THR A 119 11.18 1.83 -6.78
N ALA A 120 10.17 2.70 -6.84
CA ALA A 120 8.91 2.45 -7.55
C ALA A 120 9.15 2.04 -9.01
N GLN A 121 8.33 1.12 -9.49
CA GLN A 121 8.46 0.55 -10.82
C GLN A 121 7.32 0.99 -11.74
N ASP A 122 7.61 1.04 -13.04
CA ASP A 122 6.59 1.25 -14.05
C ASP A 122 5.66 0.03 -14.14
N TYR A 123 4.36 0.30 -14.03
CA TYR A 123 3.31 -0.71 -14.16
C TYR A 123 2.32 -0.30 -15.25
N ALA A 124 2.19 -1.13 -16.28
CA ALA A 124 1.18 -0.93 -17.33
C ALA A 124 -0.22 -1.24 -16.75
N LEU A 125 -0.94 -0.20 -16.36
CA LEU A 125 -2.29 -0.32 -15.81
C LEU A 125 -3.30 -0.69 -16.91
N THR A 126 -3.12 -0.07 -18.10
CA THR A 126 -3.81 -0.41 -19.35
C THR A 126 -2.80 -0.44 -20.51
N ASP A 127 -3.26 -0.74 -21.74
CA ASP A 127 -2.41 -0.74 -22.93
C ASP A 127 -1.78 0.63 -23.22
N THR A 128 -2.36 1.71 -22.70
CA THR A 128 -1.95 3.09 -22.99
C THR A 128 -1.60 3.90 -21.76
N LEU A 129 -1.75 3.34 -20.55
CA LEU A 129 -1.55 4.05 -19.29
C LEU A 129 -0.57 3.30 -18.39
N THR A 130 0.55 3.92 -18.10
CA THR A 130 1.57 3.43 -17.17
C THR A 130 1.58 4.31 -15.92
N ILE A 131 1.65 3.68 -14.75
CA ILE A 131 1.76 4.31 -13.44
C ILE A 131 3.07 3.91 -12.77
N LYS A 132 3.52 4.70 -11.79
CA LYS A 132 4.55 4.26 -10.83
C LYS A 132 3.86 3.49 -9.71
N LEU A 133 4.21 2.21 -9.55
CA LEU A 133 3.66 1.33 -8.52
C LEU A 133 4.74 1.05 -7.47
N ILE A 134 4.36 1.06 -6.20
CA ILE A 134 5.21 0.61 -5.10
C ILE A 134 5.67 -0.83 -5.31
N THR A 135 6.91 -1.14 -4.96
CA THR A 135 7.41 -2.52 -5.02
C THR A 135 6.88 -3.34 -3.84
N PRO A 136 6.81 -4.68 -3.96
CA PRO A 136 6.18 -5.54 -2.94
C PRO A 136 6.82 -5.43 -1.56
N GLU A 137 8.15 -5.37 -1.49
CA GLU A 137 8.90 -5.26 -0.25
C GLU A 137 8.63 -3.92 0.47
N TYR A 138 8.52 -2.82 -0.27
CA TYR A 138 8.14 -1.53 0.32
C TYR A 138 6.64 -1.44 0.64
N PHE A 139 5.78 -2.15 -0.12
CA PHE A 139 4.38 -2.29 0.26
C PHE A 139 4.25 -2.96 1.64
N VAL A 140 4.96 -4.08 1.85
CA VAL A 140 5.01 -4.78 3.15
C VAL A 140 5.47 -3.84 4.25
N ALA A 141 6.59 -3.14 4.06
CA ALA A 141 7.14 -2.23 5.07
C ALA A 141 6.19 -1.05 5.39
N THR A 142 5.58 -0.46 4.36
CA THR A 142 4.64 0.66 4.57
C THR A 142 3.37 0.23 5.29
N LYS A 143 2.89 -1.01 5.08
CA LYS A 143 1.75 -1.58 5.80
C LYS A 143 2.08 -1.92 7.24
N LEU A 144 3.27 -2.45 7.51
CA LEU A 144 3.76 -2.70 8.87
C LEU A 144 3.86 -1.39 9.66
N GLU A 145 4.45 -0.34 9.08
CA GLU A 145 4.56 0.97 9.72
C GLU A 145 3.18 1.62 9.96
N ALA A 146 2.26 1.51 9.00
CA ALA A 146 0.89 2.00 9.16
C ALA A 146 0.15 1.26 10.31
N TYR A 147 0.33 -0.04 10.42
CA TYR A 147 -0.23 -0.84 11.52
C TYR A 147 0.30 -0.38 12.88
N LEU A 148 1.61 -0.13 13.00
CA LEU A 148 2.21 0.40 14.24
C LEU A 148 1.62 1.75 14.63
N GLY A 149 1.39 2.64 13.66
CA GLY A 149 0.86 3.98 13.91
C GLY A 149 -0.63 4.02 14.26
N ARG A 150 -1.46 3.15 13.67
CA ARG A 150 -2.94 3.22 13.78
C ARG A 150 -3.64 1.92 14.15
N GLY A 151 -2.95 0.78 14.08
CA GLY A 151 -3.55 -0.56 14.28
C GLY A 151 -3.94 -0.89 15.72
N LYS A 152 -3.55 -0.07 16.68
CA LYS A 152 -3.88 -0.21 18.13
C LYS A 152 -3.56 -1.59 18.72
N GLY A 153 -2.67 -2.36 18.07
CA GLY A 153 -2.29 -3.71 18.50
C GLY A 153 -3.38 -4.77 18.24
N ASP A 154 -4.37 -4.51 17.38
CA ASP A 154 -5.39 -5.48 16.98
C ASP A 154 -5.15 -5.94 15.54
N ALA A 155 -4.38 -7.02 15.39
CA ALA A 155 -4.04 -7.59 14.08
C ALA A 155 -5.27 -8.14 13.34
N LEU A 156 -6.28 -8.64 14.07
CA LEU A 156 -7.45 -9.28 13.46
C LEU A 156 -8.39 -8.28 12.78
N SER A 157 -8.52 -7.06 13.32
CA SER A 157 -9.38 -6.02 12.75
C SER A 157 -8.65 -5.01 11.87
N SER A 158 -7.33 -5.17 11.70
CA SER A 158 -6.50 -4.25 10.93
C SER A 158 -6.54 -4.52 9.42
N HIS A 159 -7.01 -3.53 8.65
CA HIS A 159 -6.93 -3.59 7.19
C HIS A 159 -5.48 -3.60 6.66
N ASP A 160 -4.53 -3.01 7.41
CA ASP A 160 -3.11 -3.06 7.01
C ASP A 160 -2.55 -4.48 7.14
N ILE A 161 -2.94 -5.22 8.18
CA ILE A 161 -2.58 -6.63 8.34
C ILE A 161 -3.30 -7.51 7.30
N GLU A 162 -4.57 -7.25 7.00
CA GLU A 162 -5.29 -7.97 5.94
C GLU A 162 -4.59 -7.81 4.58
N ASP A 163 -4.24 -6.58 4.20
CA ASP A 163 -3.52 -6.28 2.96
C ASP A 163 -2.12 -6.95 2.94
N LEU A 164 -1.40 -6.91 4.06
CA LEU A 164 -0.12 -7.61 4.25
C LEU A 164 -0.25 -9.12 4.02
N LEU A 165 -1.22 -9.76 4.69
CA LEU A 165 -1.43 -11.19 4.58
C LEU A 165 -1.87 -11.62 3.18
N ASN A 166 -2.63 -10.79 2.45
CA ASN A 166 -2.94 -11.04 1.05
C ASN A 166 -1.68 -11.08 0.16
N ILE A 167 -0.65 -10.30 0.47
CA ILE A 167 0.64 -10.38 -0.23
C ILE A 167 1.35 -11.69 0.12
N PHE A 168 1.40 -12.08 1.39
CA PHE A 168 2.03 -13.35 1.79
C PHE A 168 1.27 -14.56 1.26
N ASP A 169 -0.05 -14.50 1.14
CA ASP A 169 -0.86 -15.56 0.55
C ASP A 169 -0.68 -15.64 -0.98
N GLY A 170 -0.76 -14.49 -1.66
CA GLY A 170 -0.97 -14.44 -3.10
C GLY A 170 0.24 -14.09 -3.96
N ARG A 171 1.42 -13.77 -3.36
CA ARG A 171 2.63 -13.44 -4.13
C ARG A 171 3.73 -14.48 -3.88
N ALA A 172 3.93 -15.37 -4.86
CA ALA A 172 4.88 -16.46 -4.74
C ALA A 172 6.34 -16.01 -4.53
N SER A 173 6.70 -14.83 -5.09
CA SER A 173 8.08 -14.28 -5.03
C SER A 173 8.34 -13.41 -3.80
N ILE A 174 7.40 -13.27 -2.85
CA ILE A 174 7.53 -12.27 -1.77
C ILE A 174 8.78 -12.48 -0.91
N VAL A 175 9.19 -13.71 -0.66
CA VAL A 175 10.42 -14.03 0.10
C VAL A 175 11.64 -13.53 -0.67
N ASP A 176 11.72 -13.80 -1.98
CA ASP A 176 12.82 -13.38 -2.84
C ASP A 176 12.83 -11.86 -3.02
N ASP A 177 11.64 -11.24 -3.16
CA ASP A 177 11.50 -9.78 -3.27
C ASP A 177 12.08 -9.10 -2.03
N ILE A 178 11.74 -9.58 -0.83
CA ILE A 178 12.26 -9.05 0.45
C ILE A 178 13.75 -9.39 0.60
N ALA A 179 14.19 -10.60 0.26
CA ALA A 179 15.60 -10.99 0.35
C ALA A 179 16.51 -10.13 -0.53
N SER A 180 15.98 -9.60 -1.64
CA SER A 180 16.73 -8.74 -2.57
C SER A 180 16.76 -7.26 -2.15
N ALA A 181 16.03 -6.89 -1.12
CA ALA A 181 15.95 -5.52 -0.61
C ALA A 181 17.22 -5.09 0.16
N SER A 182 17.29 -3.81 0.52
CA SER A 182 18.37 -3.29 1.37
C SER A 182 18.38 -3.99 2.74
N GLU A 183 19.56 -4.06 3.37
CA GLU A 183 19.72 -4.68 4.70
C GLU A 183 18.81 -4.01 5.74
N ASP A 184 18.71 -2.68 5.73
CA ASP A 184 17.86 -1.94 6.67
C ASP A 184 16.39 -2.31 6.50
N LEU A 185 15.90 -2.43 5.26
CA LEU A 185 14.51 -2.81 4.98
C LEU A 185 14.23 -4.26 5.39
N ARG A 186 15.13 -5.20 5.07
CA ARG A 186 15.00 -6.60 5.48
C ARG A 186 14.94 -6.74 7.01
N ASN A 187 15.87 -6.10 7.71
CA ASN A 187 15.93 -6.14 9.17
C ASN A 187 14.64 -5.56 9.79
N TYR A 188 14.16 -4.42 9.28
CA TYR A 188 12.90 -3.83 9.72
C TYR A 188 11.72 -4.80 9.53
N ILE A 189 11.55 -5.35 8.32
CA ILE A 189 10.46 -6.29 8.01
C ILE A 189 10.56 -7.52 8.92
N SER A 190 11.74 -8.12 9.05
CA SER A 190 11.99 -9.28 9.92
C SER A 190 11.59 -9.01 11.37
N ASP A 191 12.01 -7.88 11.94
CA ASP A 191 11.72 -7.54 13.34
C ASP A 191 10.22 -7.30 13.58
N GLN A 192 9.54 -6.63 12.64
CA GLN A 192 8.11 -6.41 12.73
C GLN A 192 7.31 -7.71 12.58
N LEU A 193 7.70 -8.59 11.65
CA LEU A 193 7.08 -9.90 11.48
C LEU A 193 7.28 -10.79 12.72
N LYS A 194 8.48 -10.79 13.35
CA LYS A 194 8.72 -11.48 14.63
C LYS A 194 7.77 -10.97 15.72
N SER A 195 7.57 -9.66 15.78
CA SER A 195 6.66 -9.05 16.75
C SER A 195 5.20 -9.48 16.50
N LEU A 196 4.76 -9.52 15.26
CA LEU A 196 3.43 -10.01 14.88
C LEU A 196 3.24 -11.49 15.20
N MET A 197 4.24 -12.33 14.91
CA MET A 197 4.21 -13.77 15.22
C MET A 197 4.11 -14.05 16.73
N ALA A 198 4.52 -13.11 17.58
CA ALA A 198 4.38 -13.22 19.03
C ALA A 198 2.98 -12.78 19.54
N ASP A 199 2.15 -12.16 18.67
CA ASP A 199 0.78 -11.76 19.02
C ASP A 199 -0.22 -12.88 18.71
N GLY A 200 -0.90 -13.40 19.74
CA GLY A 200 -1.90 -14.48 19.57
C GLY A 200 -3.07 -14.12 18.64
N ASN A 201 -3.40 -12.83 18.47
CA ASN A 201 -4.44 -12.39 17.53
C ASN A 201 -3.99 -12.47 16.08
N PHE A 202 -2.68 -12.47 15.82
CA PHE A 202 -2.13 -12.57 14.45
C PHE A 202 -2.42 -13.94 13.82
N GLU A 203 -2.35 -15.04 14.59
CA GLU A 203 -2.73 -16.36 14.12
C GLU A 203 -4.18 -16.39 13.61
N TYR A 204 -5.12 -15.75 14.35
CA TYR A 204 -6.51 -15.65 13.88
C TYR A 204 -6.67 -14.79 12.62
N ALA A 205 -5.85 -13.77 12.45
CA ALA A 205 -5.84 -12.96 11.23
C ALA A 205 -5.36 -13.80 10.02
N VAL A 206 -4.32 -14.64 10.20
CA VAL A 206 -3.84 -15.58 9.18
C VAL A 206 -4.93 -16.59 8.83
N GLN A 207 -5.58 -17.21 9.81
CA GLN A 207 -6.68 -18.15 9.61
C GLN A 207 -7.85 -17.52 8.85
N ALA A 208 -8.21 -16.27 9.19
CA ALA A 208 -9.26 -15.53 8.49
C ALA A 208 -8.89 -15.26 7.01
N THR A 209 -7.65 -14.84 6.74
CA THR A 209 -7.15 -14.64 5.38
C THR A 209 -7.09 -15.94 4.59
N ALA A 210 -6.60 -17.01 5.18
CA ALA A 210 -6.57 -18.35 4.60
C ALA A 210 -7.96 -18.99 4.47
N ARG A 211 -9.02 -18.38 5.02
CA ARG A 211 -10.42 -18.89 5.03
C ARG A 211 -10.56 -20.30 5.61
N ASN A 212 -9.79 -20.58 6.65
CA ASN A 212 -9.69 -21.89 7.29
C ASN A 212 -9.19 -23.01 6.34
N ASP A 213 -8.48 -22.66 5.27
CA ASP A 213 -7.74 -23.60 4.44
C ASP A 213 -6.35 -23.82 5.06
N ALA A 214 -6.11 -25.02 5.59
CA ALA A 214 -4.89 -25.33 6.34
C ALA A 214 -3.62 -25.28 5.47
N ASP A 215 -3.72 -25.60 4.18
CA ASP A 215 -2.56 -25.56 3.27
C ASP A 215 -2.17 -24.10 2.98
N ARG A 216 -3.15 -23.21 2.84
CA ARG A 216 -2.90 -21.76 2.67
C ARG A 216 -2.40 -21.12 3.95
N GLU A 217 -2.95 -21.48 5.10
CA GLU A 217 -2.46 -21.02 6.40
C GLU A 217 -0.98 -21.38 6.58
N GLN A 218 -0.63 -22.64 6.31
CA GLN A 218 0.77 -23.10 6.35
C GLN A 218 1.64 -22.31 5.37
N LEU A 219 1.20 -22.09 4.13
CA LEU A 219 1.93 -21.32 3.12
C LEU A 219 2.23 -19.89 3.57
N ILE A 220 1.25 -19.21 4.19
CA ILE A 220 1.45 -17.85 4.71
C ILE A 220 2.53 -17.85 5.79
N PHE A 221 2.46 -18.78 6.76
CA PHE A 221 3.46 -18.89 7.82
C PHE A 221 4.85 -19.24 7.27
N GLU A 222 4.97 -20.19 6.33
CA GLU A 222 6.24 -20.53 5.70
C GLU A 222 6.91 -19.32 5.02
N ARG A 223 6.13 -18.49 4.32
CA ARG A 223 6.64 -17.28 3.67
C ARG A 223 7.05 -16.21 4.68
N ILE A 224 6.27 -16.02 5.75
CA ILE A 224 6.62 -15.10 6.85
C ILE A 224 7.92 -15.56 7.52
N GLU A 225 8.02 -16.84 7.86
CA GLU A 225 9.24 -17.43 8.46
C GLU A 225 10.44 -17.31 7.52
N GLY A 226 10.24 -17.49 6.20
CA GLY A 226 11.28 -17.26 5.19
C GLY A 226 11.80 -15.84 5.18
N CYS A 227 10.96 -14.85 5.49
CA CYS A 227 11.37 -13.44 5.61
C CYS A 227 12.00 -13.09 6.97
N ILE A 228 11.79 -13.91 8.00
CA ILE A 228 12.38 -13.73 9.34
C ILE A 228 13.79 -14.31 9.44
N ASN A 229 14.02 -15.46 8.80
CA ASN A 229 15.25 -16.27 8.94
C ASN A 229 16.22 -16.00 7.77
N HIS A 230 16.52 -14.74 7.50
CA HIS A 230 17.57 -14.39 6.54
C HIS A 230 18.95 -14.63 7.17
N ASP A 231 19.57 -15.79 6.91
CA ASP A 231 20.99 -16.04 7.12
C ASP A 231 21.82 -15.60 5.90
#